data_9904233a448cdc74a8085d5137e485b6
#
_entry.id   9904233a448cdc74a8085d5137e485b6
#
_cell.length_a   1.000
_cell.length_b   1.000
_cell.length_c   1.000
_cell.angle_alpha   90.00
_cell.angle_beta   90.00
_cell.angle_gamma   90.00
#
_symmetry.space_group_name_H-M   'P 1'
#
loop_
_entity.id
_entity.type
_entity.pdbx_description
1 polymer ?
#
loop_
_entity_poly.entity_id
_entity_poly.type
_entity_poly.pdbx_seq_one_letter_code
_entity_poly.pdbx_strand_id
1 'polypeptide(L)'
;LTATLQRKPSVHPRASEHHQSESKIIRTLNAEKLSAISYNQRIFDPRQASFGRHGIFNPSCVWDGKKATIIARAEHSEATWHGRFIIDKATPCLSEMRITPTGQIVFDSMHVPLSSGMPSPCRPEDWRLFHYKGDIWTNYTTYFFYNDGWPQKDVMSRTCLGKLDGNNIRFIKEMQINDTMNSEEKNWVFFEHQGKMKFIYSIEPWRIFTCDDNGNVQEELRIETKIPRRANKFLANSTNPVLVETESFGECYLLIYHYFLDPLAEMGGTRNRTYFQFMLFFDKDTLKPLAHTYRPFLGGGMGITQGRHDNVIYCSGAFQRGDAIYVVAGEGDTYSQLYVVPLDKIEPNLKKL
;
A
#
# COMPACT_ATOMS: atom_id res chain seq x y z
N LEU A 1 -1.69 40.00 -51.49
CA LEU A 1 -1.06 38.66 -51.52
C LEU A 1 -0.99 38.14 -50.10
N THR A 2 -2.04 37.42 -49.67
CA THR A 2 -2.19 36.78 -48.35
C THR A 2 -1.85 35.32 -48.51
N ALA A 3 -0.70 34.89 -47.98
CA ALA A 3 -0.28 33.47 -48.00
C ALA A 3 -0.93 32.77 -46.78
N THR A 4 -1.88 31.88 -47.03
CA THR A 4 -2.52 31.02 -46.07
C THR A 4 -1.61 29.83 -45.80
N LEU A 5 -0.96 29.80 -44.64
CA LEU A 5 -0.18 28.65 -44.17
C LEU A 5 -1.16 27.53 -43.69
N GLN A 6 -1.32 26.52 -44.51
CA GLN A 6 -1.96 25.27 -44.12
C GLN A 6 -1.04 24.52 -43.14
N ARG A 7 -1.43 24.46 -41.85
CA ARG A 7 -0.83 23.54 -40.88
C ARG A 7 -1.31 22.12 -41.19
N LYS A 8 -0.40 21.24 -41.59
CA LYS A 8 -0.66 19.79 -41.60
C LYS A 8 -0.91 19.30 -40.17
N PRO A 9 -1.92 18.46 -39.93
CA PRO A 9 -2.09 17.84 -38.61
C PRO A 9 -0.94 16.86 -38.38
N SER A 10 -0.16 17.07 -37.33
CA SER A 10 0.80 16.11 -36.85
C SER A 10 0.03 14.96 -36.17
N VAL A 11 -0.14 13.87 -36.86
CA VAL A 11 -0.59 12.59 -36.31
C VAL A 11 0.55 12.08 -35.44
N HIS A 12 0.39 12.06 -34.14
CA HIS A 12 1.31 11.40 -33.22
C HIS A 12 1.00 9.90 -33.15
N PRO A 13 1.77 9.02 -33.83
CA PRO A 13 1.53 7.56 -33.77
C PRO A 13 1.87 6.92 -32.41
N ARG A 14 2.59 7.64 -31.54
CA ARG A 14 3.12 7.08 -30.28
C ARG A 14 2.07 6.69 -29.23
N ALA A 15 0.93 7.37 -29.15
CA ALA A 15 -0.08 7.10 -28.12
C ALA A 15 -0.80 5.76 -28.30
N SER A 16 -1.09 5.36 -29.56
CA SER A 16 -1.78 4.10 -29.83
C SER A 16 -0.91 2.85 -29.60
N GLU A 17 0.39 2.94 -29.92
CA GLU A 17 1.33 1.84 -29.71
C GLU A 17 1.61 1.59 -28.22
N HIS A 18 1.69 2.66 -27.43
CA HIS A 18 1.89 2.56 -25.98
C HIS A 18 0.69 1.93 -25.29
N HIS A 19 -0.52 2.32 -25.65
CA HIS A 19 -1.75 1.74 -25.09
C HIS A 19 -1.91 0.25 -25.44
N GLN A 20 -1.58 -0.16 -26.66
CA GLN A 20 -1.57 -1.57 -27.04
C GLN A 20 -0.53 -2.37 -26.26
N SER A 21 0.66 -1.80 -26.02
CA SER A 21 1.71 -2.40 -25.20
C SER A 21 1.26 -2.64 -23.76
N GLU A 22 0.62 -1.67 -23.13
CA GLU A 22 0.13 -1.79 -21.75
C GLU A 22 -1.00 -2.79 -21.58
N SER A 23 -1.97 -2.78 -22.49
CA SER A 23 -3.04 -3.78 -22.52
C SER A 23 -2.49 -5.20 -22.67
N LYS A 24 -1.42 -5.38 -23.44
CA LYS A 24 -0.74 -6.67 -23.56
C LYS A 24 -0.05 -7.07 -22.26
N ILE A 25 0.63 -6.13 -21.57
CA ILE A 25 1.27 -6.37 -20.27
C ILE A 25 0.23 -6.79 -19.23
N ILE A 26 -0.90 -6.08 -19.13
CA ILE A 26 -1.99 -6.41 -18.21
C ILE A 26 -2.50 -7.83 -18.46
N ARG A 27 -2.77 -8.18 -19.71
CA ARG A 27 -3.23 -9.54 -20.08
C ARG A 27 -2.20 -10.62 -19.70
N THR A 28 -0.92 -10.35 -19.96
CA THR A 28 0.16 -11.28 -19.61
C THR A 28 0.24 -11.48 -18.11
N LEU A 29 0.25 -10.39 -17.30
CA LEU A 29 0.32 -10.48 -15.86
C LEU A 29 -0.89 -11.19 -15.26
N ASN A 30 -2.09 -10.97 -15.81
CA ASN A 30 -3.30 -11.68 -15.38
C ASN A 30 -3.25 -13.18 -15.73
N ALA A 31 -2.71 -13.54 -16.89
CA ALA A 31 -2.54 -14.94 -17.29
C ALA A 31 -1.46 -15.67 -16.48
N GLU A 32 -0.43 -14.94 -16.03
CA GLU A 32 0.69 -15.48 -15.26
C GLU A 32 0.47 -15.50 -13.75
N LYS A 33 -0.67 -15.02 -13.25
CA LYS A 33 -0.94 -14.96 -11.81
C LYS A 33 -0.81 -16.32 -11.15
N LEU A 34 -0.24 -16.30 -9.95
CA LEU A 34 -0.16 -17.49 -9.09
C LEU A 34 -1.55 -17.86 -8.55
N SER A 35 -1.93 -19.11 -8.65
CA SER A 35 -3.11 -19.65 -7.96
C SER A 35 -2.76 -19.95 -6.50
N ALA A 36 -2.43 -18.90 -5.76
CA ALA A 36 -1.87 -19.01 -4.41
C ALA A 36 -2.89 -18.76 -3.29
N ILE A 37 -4.05 -18.18 -3.60
CA ILE A 37 -5.06 -17.86 -2.58
C ILE A 37 -5.88 -19.10 -2.28
N SER A 38 -5.85 -19.55 -1.02
CA SER A 38 -6.65 -20.69 -0.56
C SER A 38 -8.00 -20.27 0.04
N TYR A 39 -8.09 -19.04 0.55
CA TYR A 39 -9.30 -18.51 1.19
C TYR A 39 -9.34 -16.99 1.09
N ASN A 40 -10.53 -16.41 0.98
CA ASN A 40 -10.76 -14.99 1.12
C ASN A 40 -12.06 -14.69 1.88
N GLN A 41 -12.09 -13.57 2.59
CA GLN A 41 -13.25 -13.11 3.35
C GLN A 41 -13.28 -11.58 3.38
N ARG A 42 -14.48 -11.00 3.21
CA ARG A 42 -14.67 -9.57 3.43
C ARG A 42 -14.55 -9.26 4.93
N ILE A 43 -13.70 -8.28 5.26
CA ILE A 43 -13.48 -7.83 6.64
C ILE A 43 -14.56 -6.80 7.02
N PHE A 44 -14.69 -5.75 6.18
CA PHE A 44 -15.61 -4.66 6.43
C PHE A 44 -16.50 -4.43 5.21
N ASP A 45 -17.79 -4.24 5.46
CA ASP A 45 -18.74 -3.78 4.46
C ASP A 45 -19.17 -2.35 4.85
N PRO A 46 -18.85 -1.34 4.04
CA PRO A 46 -19.18 0.05 4.34
C PRO A 46 -20.70 0.29 4.47
N ARG A 47 -21.52 -0.57 3.88
CA ARG A 47 -22.99 -0.51 4.00
C ARG A 47 -23.51 -0.81 5.42
N GLN A 48 -22.69 -1.48 6.23
CA GLN A 48 -23.04 -1.85 7.61
C GLN A 48 -22.59 -0.82 8.64
N ALA A 49 -21.80 0.18 8.23
CA ALA A 49 -21.28 1.22 9.12
C ALA A 49 -21.98 2.56 8.88
N SER A 50 -22.27 3.27 9.96
CA SER A 50 -22.80 4.66 9.87
C SER A 50 -21.76 5.66 9.38
N PHE A 51 -20.49 5.32 9.48
CA PHE A 51 -19.34 6.04 8.96
C PHE A 51 -18.72 5.26 7.79
N GLY A 52 -17.96 5.95 6.94
CA GLY A 52 -17.29 5.30 5.80
C GLY A 52 -18.25 4.86 4.69
N ARG A 53 -19.34 5.57 4.48
CA ARG A 53 -20.36 5.22 3.46
C ARG A 53 -19.80 5.08 2.05
N HIS A 54 -18.70 5.78 1.74
CA HIS A 54 -18.03 5.70 0.44
C HIS A 54 -17.04 4.55 0.34
N GLY A 55 -16.59 4.02 1.47
CA GLY A 55 -15.71 2.86 1.52
C GLY A 55 -15.02 2.72 2.87
N ILE A 56 -14.69 1.49 3.22
CA ILE A 56 -13.77 1.14 4.30
C ILE A 56 -12.75 0.18 3.69
N PHE A 57 -11.55 0.66 3.41
CA PHE A 57 -10.57 -0.04 2.59
C PHE A 57 -9.14 0.23 3.03
N ASN A 58 -8.18 -0.37 2.33
CA ASN A 58 -6.75 -0.34 2.65
C ASN A 58 -6.46 -0.72 4.12
N PRO A 59 -6.98 -1.89 4.59
CA PRO A 59 -6.78 -2.32 5.96
C PRO A 59 -5.33 -2.76 6.17
N SER A 60 -4.73 -2.34 7.28
CA SER A 60 -3.46 -2.86 7.78
C SER A 60 -3.65 -3.60 9.09
N CYS A 61 -2.72 -4.46 9.45
CA CYS A 61 -2.82 -5.25 10.68
C CYS A 61 -1.46 -5.52 11.31
N VAL A 62 -1.51 -5.76 12.63
CA VAL A 62 -0.44 -6.40 13.41
C VAL A 62 -1.01 -7.58 14.18
N TRP A 63 -0.24 -8.66 14.30
CA TRP A 63 -0.61 -9.89 14.99
C TRP A 63 0.22 -10.05 16.27
N ASP A 64 -0.42 -10.29 17.41
CA ASP A 64 0.23 -10.46 18.72
C ASP A 64 0.39 -11.93 19.15
N GLY A 65 0.10 -12.86 18.24
CA GLY A 65 0.09 -14.30 18.52
C GLY A 65 -1.31 -14.86 18.86
N LYS A 66 -2.28 -14.00 19.18
CA LYS A 66 -3.66 -14.38 19.56
C LYS A 66 -4.71 -13.65 18.75
N LYS A 67 -4.50 -12.38 18.51
CA LYS A 67 -5.41 -11.51 17.75
C LYS A 67 -4.64 -10.58 16.84
N ALA A 68 -5.30 -10.09 15.80
CA ALA A 68 -4.79 -9.00 14.98
C ALA A 68 -5.54 -7.70 15.33
N THR A 69 -4.79 -6.64 15.59
CA THR A 69 -5.34 -5.29 15.56
C THR A 69 -5.36 -4.83 14.11
N ILE A 70 -6.51 -4.34 13.64
CA ILE A 70 -6.71 -3.89 12.26
C ILE A 70 -7.03 -2.41 12.26
N ILE A 71 -6.39 -1.66 11.37
CA ILE A 71 -6.72 -0.29 11.02
C ILE A 71 -7.10 -0.21 9.56
N ALA A 72 -8.14 0.55 9.21
CA ALA A 72 -8.53 0.77 7.82
C ALA A 72 -8.89 2.24 7.58
N ARG A 73 -8.90 2.64 6.31
CA ARG A 73 -9.33 3.95 5.86
C ARG A 73 -10.84 3.95 5.65
N ALA A 74 -11.56 4.77 6.40
CA ALA A 74 -12.98 5.02 6.19
C ALA A 74 -13.20 6.36 5.49
N GLU A 75 -13.88 6.37 4.35
CA GLU A 75 -14.25 7.59 3.64
C GLU A 75 -15.70 7.96 3.91
N HIS A 76 -15.91 9.24 4.23
CA HIS A 76 -17.21 9.81 4.56
C HIS A 76 -17.90 10.38 3.33
N SER A 77 -19.24 10.42 3.37
CA SER A 77 -20.07 10.98 2.31
C SER A 77 -20.01 12.52 2.17
N GLU A 78 -19.34 13.21 3.09
CA GLU A 78 -19.14 14.65 3.04
C GLU A 78 -17.93 14.99 2.18
N ALA A 79 -18.07 14.75 0.87
CA ALA A 79 -17.10 15.24 -0.08
C ALA A 79 -17.20 16.76 -0.18
N THR A 80 -16.10 17.44 0.04
CA THR A 80 -16.01 18.88 -0.22
C THR A 80 -15.51 19.08 -1.64
N TRP A 81 -16.27 19.78 -2.46
CA TRP A 81 -15.82 20.19 -3.78
C TRP A 81 -14.84 21.34 -3.65
N HIS A 82 -13.59 21.11 -4.05
CA HIS A 82 -12.62 22.16 -4.28
C HIS A 82 -12.24 22.16 -5.77
N GLY A 83 -12.87 23.03 -6.56
CA GLY A 83 -12.64 23.10 -7.99
C GLY A 83 -13.02 21.83 -8.74
N ARG A 84 -12.04 21.10 -9.30
CA ARG A 84 -12.27 19.85 -10.07
C ARG A 84 -12.15 18.58 -9.24
N PHE A 85 -11.90 18.68 -7.94
CA PHE A 85 -11.63 17.52 -7.09
C PHE A 85 -12.65 17.39 -5.98
N ILE A 86 -13.07 16.16 -5.76
CA ILE A 86 -13.82 15.75 -4.59
C ILE A 86 -12.78 15.32 -3.56
N ILE A 87 -12.67 16.05 -2.45
CA ILE A 87 -11.84 15.64 -1.32
C ILE A 87 -12.75 14.90 -0.35
N ASP A 88 -12.70 13.59 -0.38
CA ASP A 88 -13.38 12.78 0.62
C ASP A 88 -12.68 12.92 1.97
N LYS A 89 -13.44 13.15 3.01
CA LYS A 89 -12.91 13.16 4.37
C LYS A 89 -12.60 11.72 4.75
N ALA A 90 -11.31 11.42 4.95
CA ALA A 90 -10.84 10.12 5.38
C ALA A 90 -10.54 10.11 6.88
N THR A 91 -10.97 9.06 7.57
CA THR A 91 -10.64 8.81 8.97
C THR A 91 -10.15 7.37 9.14
N PRO A 92 -9.27 7.10 10.13
CA PRO A 92 -8.95 5.72 10.48
C PRO A 92 -10.17 5.05 11.13
N CYS A 93 -10.31 3.75 10.93
CA CYS A 93 -11.19 2.92 11.75
C CYS A 93 -10.42 1.71 12.28
N LEU A 94 -10.67 1.35 13.52
CA LEU A 94 -10.02 0.24 14.21
C LEU A 94 -10.99 -0.91 14.43
N SER A 95 -10.47 -2.13 14.37
CA SER A 95 -11.16 -3.36 14.76
C SER A 95 -10.14 -4.40 15.22
N GLU A 96 -10.62 -5.48 15.81
CA GLU A 96 -9.81 -6.65 16.14
C GLU A 96 -10.31 -7.87 15.36
N MET A 97 -9.37 -8.72 14.96
CA MET A 97 -9.65 -10.01 14.35
C MET A 97 -9.08 -11.12 15.20
N ARG A 98 -9.86 -12.16 15.42
CA ARG A 98 -9.43 -13.39 16.10
C ARG A 98 -9.62 -14.59 15.21
N ILE A 99 -8.74 -15.56 15.36
CA ILE A 99 -8.87 -16.86 14.70
C ILE A 99 -9.12 -17.88 15.80
N THR A 100 -10.30 -18.48 15.78
CA THR A 100 -10.70 -19.47 16.78
C THR A 100 -9.82 -20.72 16.70
N PRO A 101 -9.81 -21.59 17.71
CA PRO A 101 -9.10 -22.89 17.65
C PRO A 101 -9.56 -23.77 16.49
N THR A 102 -10.81 -23.61 16.02
CA THR A 102 -11.37 -24.33 14.88
C THR A 102 -11.04 -23.66 13.53
N GLY A 103 -10.25 -22.57 13.52
CA GLY A 103 -9.86 -21.85 12.30
C GLY A 103 -10.87 -20.83 11.81
N GLN A 104 -12.00 -20.64 12.50
CA GLN A 104 -12.97 -19.61 12.14
C GLN A 104 -12.41 -18.21 12.40
N ILE A 105 -12.56 -17.31 11.44
CA ILE A 105 -12.14 -15.93 11.53
C ILE A 105 -13.31 -15.08 12.01
N VAL A 106 -13.11 -14.35 13.10
CA VAL A 106 -14.11 -13.48 13.74
C VAL A 106 -13.58 -12.08 13.84
N PHE A 107 -14.36 -11.09 13.40
CA PHE A 107 -14.06 -9.67 13.51
C PHE A 107 -14.94 -9.03 14.59
N ASP A 108 -14.32 -8.19 15.42
CA ASP A 108 -15.04 -7.37 16.37
C ASP A 108 -15.65 -6.13 15.69
N SER A 109 -16.51 -5.41 16.40
CA SER A 109 -17.12 -4.18 15.89
C SER A 109 -16.06 -3.11 15.63
N MET A 110 -16.25 -2.37 14.54
CA MET A 110 -15.40 -1.25 14.19
C MET A 110 -15.71 -0.02 15.05
N HIS A 111 -14.67 0.76 15.32
CA HIS A 111 -14.81 2.08 15.94
C HIS A 111 -13.85 3.08 15.30
N VAL A 112 -14.20 4.35 15.35
CA VAL A 112 -13.34 5.45 14.88
C VAL A 112 -12.50 5.92 16.06
N PRO A 113 -11.16 5.79 16.01
CA PRO A 113 -10.30 6.28 17.07
C PRO A 113 -10.29 7.81 17.10
N LEU A 114 -10.03 8.37 18.27
CA LEU A 114 -9.68 9.77 18.36
C LEU A 114 -8.27 9.97 17.80
N SER A 115 -8.12 10.97 16.93
CA SER A 115 -6.81 11.36 16.41
C SER A 115 -6.41 12.69 17.04
N SER A 116 -5.24 12.72 17.64
CA SER A 116 -4.73 13.91 18.35
C SER A 116 -3.40 14.38 17.76
N GLY A 117 -3.22 15.70 17.75
CA GLY A 117 -1.97 16.35 17.34
C GLY A 117 -1.71 16.38 15.83
N MET A 118 -2.65 15.93 15.00
CA MET A 118 -2.47 16.00 13.55
C MET A 118 -2.46 17.47 13.07
N PRO A 119 -1.49 17.83 12.21
CA PRO A 119 -1.48 19.17 11.61
C PRO A 119 -2.73 19.41 10.76
N SER A 120 -3.21 20.64 10.74
CA SER A 120 -4.36 21.05 9.94
C SER A 120 -3.92 22.18 8.97
N PRO A 121 -4.41 22.22 7.73
CA PRO A 121 -5.29 21.25 7.07
C PRO A 121 -4.50 20.09 6.48
N CYS A 122 -4.92 18.87 6.78
CA CYS A 122 -4.31 17.68 6.21
C CYS A 122 -5.35 16.60 5.89
N ARG A 123 -5.02 15.74 4.93
CA ARG A 123 -5.80 14.56 4.58
C ARG A 123 -4.94 13.31 4.79
N PRO A 124 -5.09 12.61 5.92
CA PRO A 124 -4.38 11.37 6.15
C PRO A 124 -5.01 10.20 5.39
N GLU A 125 -4.18 9.30 4.90
CA GLU A 125 -4.60 8.07 4.24
C GLU A 125 -3.60 6.93 4.42
N ASP A 126 -4.05 5.70 4.14
CA ASP A 126 -3.23 4.49 4.05
C ASP A 126 -2.40 4.21 5.30
N TRP A 127 -3.10 4.16 6.44
CA TRP A 127 -2.49 3.78 7.72
C TRP A 127 -1.94 2.36 7.65
N ARG A 128 -0.71 2.16 8.18
CA ARG A 128 -0.08 0.85 8.32
C ARG A 128 0.39 0.67 9.76
N LEU A 129 0.04 -0.46 10.35
CA LEU A 129 0.44 -0.81 11.71
C LEU A 129 1.75 -1.57 11.73
N PHE A 130 2.56 -1.36 12.78
CA PHE A 130 3.74 -2.15 13.08
C PHE A 130 4.03 -2.13 14.59
N HIS A 131 4.76 -3.13 15.06
CA HIS A 131 5.25 -3.15 16.45
C HIS A 131 6.56 -2.38 16.55
N TYR A 132 6.71 -1.63 17.64
CA TYR A 132 7.98 -1.01 18.02
C TYR A 132 8.08 -0.82 19.52
N LYS A 133 9.10 -1.42 20.15
CA LYS A 133 9.36 -1.40 21.60
C LYS A 133 8.13 -1.82 22.42
N GLY A 134 7.43 -2.86 21.99
CA GLY A 134 6.25 -3.39 22.66
C GLY A 134 4.95 -2.63 22.44
N ASP A 135 4.98 -1.50 21.76
CA ASP A 135 3.81 -0.69 21.41
C ASP A 135 3.38 -0.91 19.97
N ILE A 136 2.13 -0.58 19.66
CA ILE A 136 1.65 -0.53 18.28
C ILE A 136 1.81 0.89 17.75
N TRP A 137 2.53 1.00 16.66
CA TRP A 137 2.75 2.23 15.92
C TRP A 137 2.03 2.19 14.59
N THR A 138 1.81 3.36 14.02
CA THR A 138 1.26 3.49 12.67
C THR A 138 2.05 4.49 11.86
N ASN A 139 2.27 4.16 10.60
CA ASN A 139 2.67 5.14 9.60
C ASN A 139 1.52 5.35 8.62
N TYR A 140 1.41 6.56 8.11
CA TYR A 140 0.38 6.94 7.15
C TYR A 140 0.85 8.07 6.26
N THR A 141 0.21 8.20 5.11
CA THR A 141 0.47 9.31 4.20
C THR A 141 -0.44 10.48 4.55
N THR A 142 0.07 11.69 4.56
CA THR A 142 -0.72 12.90 4.74
C THR A 142 -0.50 13.82 3.55
N TYR A 143 -1.61 14.30 2.98
CA TYR A 143 -1.57 15.35 1.96
C TYR A 143 -1.76 16.70 2.62
N PHE A 144 -0.83 17.61 2.35
CA PHE A 144 -0.89 19.01 2.77
C PHE A 144 -1.31 19.85 1.57
N PHE A 145 -2.27 20.73 1.82
CA PHE A 145 -2.75 21.68 0.83
C PHE A 145 -2.19 23.04 1.19
N TYR A 146 -1.23 23.53 0.40
CA TYR A 146 -0.66 24.85 0.56
C TYR A 146 -1.41 25.83 -0.34
N ASN A 147 -2.05 26.83 0.28
CA ASN A 147 -2.84 27.92 -0.29
C ASN A 147 -4.32 27.63 -0.61
N ASP A 148 -5.18 28.60 -0.22
CA ASP A 148 -6.62 28.60 -0.42
C ASP A 148 -7.07 28.76 -1.89
N GLY A 149 -6.13 28.79 -2.82
CA GLY A 149 -6.39 28.93 -4.25
C GLY A 149 -5.85 27.76 -5.05
N TRP A 150 -6.70 26.79 -5.35
CA TRP A 150 -6.34 25.73 -6.28
C TRP A 150 -5.94 26.24 -7.68
N PRO A 151 -4.83 25.84 -8.20
CA PRO A 151 -4.62 24.62 -8.94
C PRO A 151 -3.48 23.78 -8.35
N GLN A 152 -3.59 22.48 -8.50
CA GLN A 152 -2.86 21.32 -8.01
C GLN A 152 -1.33 21.38 -7.84
N LYS A 153 -0.67 22.49 -8.12
CA LYS A 153 0.79 22.55 -8.12
C LYS A 153 1.42 22.46 -6.72
N ASP A 154 0.60 22.66 -5.68
CA ASP A 154 1.10 22.82 -4.32
C ASP A 154 0.60 21.73 -3.35
N VAL A 155 0.19 20.57 -3.87
CA VAL A 155 -0.13 19.42 -3.03
C VAL A 155 1.14 18.63 -2.77
N MET A 156 1.52 18.53 -1.50
CA MET A 156 2.63 17.69 -1.08
C MET A 156 2.11 16.53 -0.24
N SER A 157 2.62 15.33 -0.47
CA SER A 157 2.39 14.19 0.40
C SER A 157 3.61 13.90 1.26
N ARG A 158 3.37 13.55 2.52
CA ARG A 158 4.40 13.20 3.51
C ARG A 158 4.02 11.94 4.25
N THR A 159 5.02 11.16 4.61
CA THR A 159 4.85 10.05 5.54
C THR A 159 4.88 10.57 6.96
N CYS A 160 3.87 10.21 7.74
CA CYS A 160 3.75 10.57 9.15
C CYS A 160 3.83 9.33 10.02
N LEU A 161 4.33 9.49 11.23
CA LEU A 161 4.30 8.49 12.29
C LEU A 161 3.27 8.86 13.35
N GLY A 162 2.57 7.86 13.82
CA GLY A 162 1.70 7.93 15.00
C GLY A 162 1.90 6.73 15.89
N LYS A 163 1.42 6.83 17.11
CA LYS A 163 1.40 5.73 18.08
C LYS A 163 -0.05 5.45 18.46
N LEU A 164 -0.41 4.18 18.50
CA LEU A 164 -1.70 3.73 19.01
C LEU A 164 -1.63 3.68 20.52
N ASP A 165 -2.52 4.42 21.20
CA ASP A 165 -2.64 4.49 22.65
C ASP A 165 -4.09 4.15 23.01
N GLY A 166 -4.33 2.88 23.33
CA GLY A 166 -5.67 2.33 23.43
C GLY A 166 -6.46 2.55 22.14
N ASN A 167 -7.55 3.30 22.23
CA ASN A 167 -8.40 3.64 21.08
C ASN A 167 -8.02 4.98 20.43
N ASN A 168 -6.84 5.53 20.72
CA ASN A 168 -6.41 6.82 20.19
C ASN A 168 -5.21 6.64 19.27
N ILE A 169 -5.12 7.46 18.22
CA ILE A 169 -3.92 7.62 17.42
C ILE A 169 -3.31 8.98 17.76
N ARG A 170 -2.15 8.96 18.39
CA ARG A 170 -1.38 10.16 18.68
C ARG A 170 -0.37 10.39 17.57
N PHE A 171 -0.47 11.53 16.92
CA PHE A 171 0.56 11.98 15.97
C PHE A 171 1.89 12.18 16.71
N ILE A 172 2.95 11.65 16.15
CA ILE A 172 4.30 11.79 16.69
C ILE A 172 5.11 12.77 15.84
N LYS A 173 5.18 12.53 14.52
CA LYS A 173 6.08 13.27 13.66
C LYS A 173 5.78 13.10 12.18
N GLU A 174 6.03 14.14 11.40
CA GLU A 174 6.24 14.09 9.97
C GLU A 174 7.68 13.62 9.68
N MET A 175 7.83 12.63 8.81
CA MET A 175 9.13 12.07 8.46
C MET A 175 9.78 12.86 7.33
N GLN A 176 11.04 13.17 7.48
CA GLN A 176 11.84 13.89 6.49
C GLN A 176 13.17 13.18 6.24
N ILE A 177 13.55 13.04 5.00
CA ILE A 177 14.86 12.54 4.57
C ILE A 177 15.61 13.70 3.95
N ASN A 178 16.40 14.43 4.73
CA ASN A 178 17.24 15.54 4.26
C ASN A 178 16.60 16.45 3.18
N ASP A 179 17.35 17.38 2.60
CA ASP A 179 16.85 18.46 1.73
C ASP A 179 16.38 18.05 0.33
N THR A 180 16.30 16.75 0.02
CA THR A 180 15.97 16.23 -1.32
C THR A 180 14.63 15.48 -1.39
N MET A 181 13.66 15.87 -0.57
CA MET A 181 12.35 15.25 -0.61
C MET A 181 11.58 15.61 -1.91
N ASN A 182 10.94 14.59 -2.49
CA ASN A 182 10.06 14.80 -3.62
C ASN A 182 8.76 15.51 -3.17
N SER A 183 7.99 16.03 -4.12
CA SER A 183 6.66 16.57 -3.83
C SER A 183 5.69 15.51 -3.29
N GLU A 184 5.87 14.25 -3.74
CA GLU A 184 5.13 13.10 -3.26
C GLU A 184 6.05 12.12 -2.55
N GLU A 185 5.90 12.02 -1.22
CA GLU A 185 6.58 11.05 -0.37
C GLU A 185 5.54 10.15 0.28
N LYS A 186 5.47 8.90 -0.18
CA LYS A 186 4.50 7.92 0.29
C LYS A 186 5.01 6.48 0.15
N ASN A 187 4.26 5.55 0.73
CA ASN A 187 4.56 4.12 0.69
C ASN A 187 5.88 3.73 1.37
N TRP A 188 6.38 4.53 2.31
CA TRP A 188 7.42 4.08 3.21
C TRP A 188 6.83 3.06 4.17
N VAL A 189 7.56 2.00 4.48
CA VAL A 189 7.09 0.90 5.31
C VAL A 189 8.04 0.66 6.46
N PHE A 190 7.48 0.56 7.67
CA PHE A 190 8.24 0.61 8.92
C PHE A 190 8.24 -0.74 9.62
N PHE A 191 9.30 -1.02 10.35
CA PHE A 191 9.42 -2.23 11.19
C PHE A 191 10.46 -2.03 12.28
N GLU A 192 10.39 -2.87 13.32
CA GLU A 192 11.44 -2.97 14.32
C GLU A 192 12.49 -3.98 13.87
N HIS A 193 13.75 -3.60 14.01
CA HIS A 193 14.87 -4.49 13.80
C HIS A 193 15.96 -4.21 14.83
N GLN A 194 16.31 -5.22 15.65
CA GLN A 194 17.32 -5.10 16.72
C GLN A 194 17.08 -3.90 17.65
N GLY A 195 15.81 -3.69 18.07
CA GLY A 195 15.40 -2.61 18.96
C GLY A 195 15.42 -1.20 18.35
N LYS A 196 15.67 -1.08 17.05
CA LYS A 196 15.65 0.19 16.31
C LYS A 196 14.47 0.23 15.35
N MET A 197 13.91 1.41 15.17
CA MET A 197 12.92 1.65 14.13
C MET A 197 13.64 1.81 12.79
N LYS A 198 13.24 1.02 11.81
CA LYS A 198 13.73 1.09 10.44
C LYS A 198 12.58 1.29 9.48
N PHE A 199 12.88 1.81 8.27
CA PHE A 199 11.92 1.82 7.19
C PHE A 199 12.58 1.57 5.84
N ILE A 200 11.81 0.92 4.96
CA ILE A 200 12.16 0.74 3.56
C ILE A 200 11.58 1.92 2.79
N TYR A 201 12.48 2.71 2.21
CA TYR A 201 12.12 3.87 1.39
C TYR A 201 11.71 3.46 -0.02
N SER A 202 12.52 2.63 -0.64
CA SER A 202 12.32 2.15 -2.02
C SER A 202 12.79 0.72 -2.19
N ILE A 203 12.25 0.06 -3.22
CA ILE A 203 12.62 -1.31 -3.59
C ILE A 203 13.71 -1.31 -4.66
N GLU A 204 13.72 -0.33 -5.54
CA GLU A 204 14.72 -0.20 -6.60
C GLU A 204 15.13 1.27 -6.80
N PRO A 205 16.34 1.61 -6.36
CA PRO A 205 17.23 0.79 -5.56
C PRO A 205 16.60 0.42 -4.21
N TRP A 206 17.02 -0.73 -3.63
CA TRP A 206 16.65 -1.13 -2.28
C TRP A 206 17.33 -0.22 -1.28
N ARG A 207 16.53 0.55 -0.53
CA ARG A 207 17.04 1.52 0.42
C ARG A 207 16.34 1.37 1.76
N ILE A 208 17.15 1.21 2.81
CA ILE A 208 16.69 1.12 4.19
C ILE A 208 17.31 2.26 5.00
N PHE A 209 16.47 2.86 5.81
CA PHE A 209 16.86 3.91 6.74
C PHE A 209 16.60 3.48 8.17
N THR A 210 17.44 3.91 9.09
CA THR A 210 17.21 3.86 10.54
C THR A 210 16.64 5.20 10.99
N CYS A 211 15.64 5.12 11.87
CA CYS A 211 15.05 6.27 12.53
C CYS A 211 15.29 6.15 14.03
N ASP A 212 15.84 7.19 14.66
CA ASP A 212 15.93 7.25 16.12
C ASP A 212 14.61 7.73 16.76
N ASP A 213 14.53 7.67 18.09
CA ASP A 213 13.34 8.08 18.85
C ASP A 213 13.02 9.59 18.68
N ASN A 214 13.98 10.39 18.26
CA ASN A 214 13.83 11.82 17.93
C ASN A 214 13.38 11.99 16.47
N GLY A 215 13.35 10.89 15.70
CA GLY A 215 13.01 10.86 14.29
C GLY A 215 14.08 11.38 13.37
N ASN A 216 15.34 11.42 13.79
CA ASN A 216 16.44 11.61 12.89
C ASN A 216 16.61 10.35 12.05
N VAL A 217 16.85 10.54 10.76
CA VAL A 217 16.92 9.43 9.80
C VAL A 217 18.32 9.36 9.18
N GLN A 218 18.81 8.13 9.02
CA GLN A 218 20.08 7.85 8.38
C GLN A 218 19.92 6.69 7.40
N GLU A 219 20.39 6.84 6.17
CA GLU A 219 20.47 5.72 5.22
C GLU A 219 21.48 4.70 5.72
N GLU A 220 21.04 3.48 5.93
CA GLU A 220 21.85 2.38 6.44
C GLU A 220 22.28 1.40 5.35
N LEU A 221 21.39 1.18 4.38
CA LEU A 221 21.61 0.21 3.33
C LEU A 221 21.10 0.73 2.00
N ARG A 222 21.93 0.57 0.96
CA ARG A 222 21.56 0.84 -0.43
C ARG A 222 22.12 -0.25 -1.33
N ILE A 223 21.25 -0.93 -2.06
CA ILE A 223 21.61 -2.02 -2.97
C ILE A 223 20.83 -1.83 -4.28
N GLU A 224 21.52 -1.95 -5.42
CA GLU A 224 20.83 -2.07 -6.70
C GLU A 224 20.18 -3.45 -6.80
N THR A 225 18.86 -3.47 -6.91
CA THR A 225 18.10 -4.72 -7.07
C THR A 225 17.88 -5.01 -8.54
N LYS A 226 17.77 -6.30 -8.88
CA LYS A 226 17.45 -6.74 -10.24
C LYS A 226 15.97 -7.13 -10.37
N ILE A 227 15.09 -6.48 -9.62
CA ILE A 227 13.65 -6.66 -9.80
C ILE A 227 13.28 -6.10 -11.16
N PRO A 228 12.73 -6.91 -12.08
CA PRO A 228 12.48 -6.46 -13.44
C PRO A 228 11.53 -5.25 -13.45
N ARG A 229 12.02 -4.09 -13.84
CA ARG A 229 11.15 -2.96 -14.19
C ARG A 229 10.44 -3.31 -15.49
N ARG A 230 9.22 -3.78 -15.40
CA ARG A 230 8.39 -3.96 -16.58
C ARG A 230 7.90 -2.60 -17.04
N ALA A 231 8.66 -1.95 -17.94
CA ALA A 231 8.35 -0.70 -18.65
C ALA A 231 7.74 0.44 -17.80
N ASN A 232 8.47 1.53 -17.62
CA ASN A 232 8.07 2.88 -17.13
C ASN A 232 7.07 2.97 -15.95
N LYS A 233 7.11 2.07 -14.96
CA LYS A 233 6.01 1.87 -14.03
C LYS A 233 6.42 1.98 -12.57
N PHE A 234 5.50 2.46 -11.77
CA PHE A 234 5.72 2.70 -10.35
C PHE A 234 5.78 1.39 -9.56
N LEU A 235 6.93 1.09 -9.04
CA LEU A 235 7.18 0.04 -8.07
C LEU A 235 7.16 0.68 -6.68
N ALA A 236 6.30 0.22 -5.78
CA ALA A 236 6.21 0.80 -4.45
C ALA A 236 5.90 -0.26 -3.39
N ASN A 237 6.30 0.03 -2.14
CA ASN A 237 5.97 -0.82 -1.01
C ASN A 237 4.46 -0.80 -0.74
N SER A 238 3.95 -1.92 -0.21
CA SER A 238 2.55 -2.07 0.16
C SER A 238 2.39 -2.29 1.65
N THR A 239 2.92 -3.39 2.20
CA THR A 239 2.81 -3.72 3.64
C THR A 239 4.03 -3.27 4.41
N ASN A 240 3.87 -3.03 5.71
CA ASN A 240 5.02 -3.06 6.60
C ASN A 240 5.64 -4.47 6.60
N PRO A 241 6.98 -4.61 6.70
CA PRO A 241 7.62 -5.91 6.79
C PRO A 241 7.16 -6.70 8.00
N VAL A 242 7.02 -8.01 7.81
CA VAL A 242 6.68 -8.96 8.88
C VAL A 242 7.70 -10.08 8.92
N LEU A 243 8.06 -10.49 10.13
CA LEU A 243 8.92 -11.65 10.34
C LEU A 243 8.13 -12.92 10.04
N VAL A 244 8.70 -13.79 9.22
CA VAL A 244 8.09 -15.05 8.79
C VAL A 244 9.10 -16.18 8.83
N GLU A 245 8.60 -17.41 9.01
CA GLU A 245 9.37 -18.63 8.89
C GLU A 245 9.04 -19.31 7.57
N THR A 246 10.04 -19.66 6.76
CA THR A 246 9.89 -20.31 5.45
C THR A 246 10.78 -21.54 5.35
N GLU A 247 10.41 -22.50 4.52
CA GLU A 247 11.29 -23.67 4.24
C GLU A 247 12.56 -23.24 3.50
N SER A 248 12.43 -22.28 2.59
CA SER A 248 13.52 -21.87 1.70
C SER A 248 14.62 -21.04 2.38
N PHE A 249 14.27 -20.23 3.41
CA PHE A 249 15.18 -19.24 3.99
C PHE A 249 15.24 -19.27 5.51
N GLY A 250 14.43 -20.13 6.18
CA GLY A 250 14.21 -20.05 7.62
C GLY A 250 13.50 -18.73 8.00
N GLU A 251 13.87 -18.17 9.13
CA GLU A 251 13.33 -16.91 9.60
C GLU A 251 13.86 -15.74 8.77
N CYS A 252 12.95 -14.99 8.14
CA CYS A 252 13.26 -13.86 7.27
C CYS A 252 12.13 -12.83 7.34
N TYR A 253 12.34 -11.65 6.76
CA TYR A 253 11.26 -10.67 6.59
C TYR A 253 10.53 -10.87 5.27
N LEU A 254 9.21 -10.76 5.32
CA LEU A 254 8.33 -10.65 4.16
C LEU A 254 7.86 -9.19 3.99
N LEU A 255 7.99 -8.68 2.78
CA LEU A 255 7.41 -7.43 2.29
C LEU A 255 6.47 -7.75 1.13
N ILE A 256 5.25 -7.24 1.15
CA ILE A 256 4.42 -7.19 -0.05
C ILE A 256 4.66 -5.82 -0.71
N TYR A 257 4.86 -5.85 -2.02
CA TYR A 257 5.01 -4.67 -2.83
C TYR A 257 4.06 -4.70 -4.03
N HIS A 258 3.75 -3.54 -4.56
CA HIS A 258 2.88 -3.44 -5.70
C HIS A 258 3.55 -2.77 -6.89
N TYR A 259 2.96 -3.06 -7.99
CA TYR A 259 3.26 -2.53 -9.30
C TYR A 259 1.93 -2.12 -9.93
N PHE A 260 1.81 -0.90 -10.44
CA PHE A 260 0.59 -0.52 -11.09
C PHE A 260 0.82 0.03 -12.49
N LEU A 261 -0.16 -0.17 -13.35
CA LEU A 261 -0.27 0.35 -14.69
C LEU A 261 -1.39 1.38 -14.74
N ASP A 262 -1.16 2.49 -15.40
CA ASP A 262 -2.17 3.53 -15.62
C ASP A 262 -2.22 3.86 -17.13
N PRO A 263 -2.87 2.99 -17.93
CA PRO A 263 -2.83 3.07 -19.39
C PRO A 263 -3.46 4.34 -19.97
N LEU A 264 -4.22 5.09 -19.18
CA LEU A 264 -4.91 6.30 -19.63
C LEU A 264 -4.34 7.60 -19.06
N ALA A 265 -3.31 7.54 -18.22
CA ALA A 265 -2.74 8.74 -17.58
C ALA A 265 -2.25 9.77 -18.59
N GLU A 266 -1.66 9.31 -19.71
CA GLU A 266 -1.14 10.17 -20.77
C GLU A 266 -2.25 10.75 -21.67
N MET A 267 -3.45 10.16 -21.64
CA MET A 267 -4.58 10.58 -22.48
C MET A 267 -5.55 11.55 -21.79
N GLY A 268 -5.26 11.94 -20.55
CA GLY A 268 -6.12 12.83 -19.77
C GLY A 268 -7.47 12.20 -19.37
N GLY A 269 -7.60 10.88 -19.52
CA GLY A 269 -8.79 10.12 -19.14
C GLY A 269 -8.90 9.87 -17.63
N THR A 270 -9.99 9.27 -17.20
CA THR A 270 -10.14 8.77 -15.84
C THR A 270 -9.10 7.71 -15.57
N ARG A 271 -8.39 7.83 -14.45
CA ARG A 271 -7.34 6.91 -14.04
C ARG A 271 -7.90 5.48 -13.93
N ASN A 272 -7.44 4.60 -14.80
CA ASN A 272 -7.82 3.19 -14.81
C ASN A 272 -6.62 2.33 -14.40
N ARG A 273 -6.21 2.51 -13.14
CA ARG A 273 -5.04 1.83 -12.58
C ARG A 273 -5.34 0.35 -12.36
N THR A 274 -4.45 -0.50 -12.83
CA THR A 274 -4.47 -1.93 -12.53
C THR A 274 -3.28 -2.25 -11.63
N TYR A 275 -3.57 -2.77 -10.44
CA TYR A 275 -2.57 -3.10 -9.43
C TYR A 275 -2.25 -4.58 -9.43
N PHE A 276 -0.99 -4.91 -9.25
CA PHE A 276 -0.47 -6.27 -9.10
C PHE A 276 0.40 -6.33 -7.85
N GLN A 277 0.19 -7.35 -7.02
CA GLN A 277 0.86 -7.54 -5.74
C GLN A 277 1.85 -8.69 -5.82
N PHE A 278 3.04 -8.47 -5.27
CA PHE A 278 4.15 -9.41 -5.25
C PHE A 278 4.69 -9.54 -3.83
N MET A 279 5.35 -10.64 -3.54
CA MET A 279 6.05 -10.87 -2.28
C MET A 279 7.56 -10.76 -2.50
N LEU A 280 8.25 -10.11 -1.57
CA LEU A 280 9.70 -10.02 -1.50
C LEU A 280 10.13 -10.49 -0.12
N PHE A 281 11.10 -11.39 -0.09
CA PHE A 281 11.73 -11.90 1.11
C PHE A 281 13.11 -11.31 1.25
N PHE A 282 13.48 -10.89 2.47
CA PHE A 282 14.79 -10.35 2.74
C PHE A 282 15.34 -10.86 4.07
N ASP A 283 16.65 -10.97 4.13
CA ASP A 283 17.38 -11.58 5.24
C ASP A 283 17.20 -10.78 6.53
N LYS A 284 16.90 -11.48 7.63
CA LYS A 284 16.58 -10.83 8.90
C LYS A 284 17.79 -10.17 9.57
N ASP A 285 19.02 -10.62 9.28
CA ASP A 285 20.22 -10.12 9.93
C ASP A 285 20.90 -9.03 9.09
N THR A 286 21.02 -9.26 7.78
CA THR A 286 21.70 -8.34 6.85
C THR A 286 20.78 -7.37 6.16
N LEU A 287 19.47 -7.58 6.24
CA LEU A 287 18.41 -6.81 5.56
C LEU A 287 18.53 -6.79 4.03
N LYS A 288 19.29 -7.71 3.45
CA LYS A 288 19.47 -7.82 2.00
C LYS A 288 18.32 -8.61 1.36
N PRO A 289 17.82 -8.20 0.19
CA PRO A 289 16.85 -8.98 -0.55
C PRO A 289 17.38 -10.39 -0.87
N LEU A 290 16.55 -11.40 -0.64
CA LEU A 290 16.84 -12.81 -0.91
C LEU A 290 16.16 -13.29 -2.18
N ALA A 291 14.84 -13.08 -2.26
CA ALA A 291 14.04 -13.54 -3.37
C ALA A 291 12.73 -12.77 -3.46
N HIS A 292 12.10 -12.85 -4.62
CA HIS A 292 10.75 -12.31 -4.82
C HIS A 292 9.91 -13.25 -5.70
N THR A 293 8.58 -13.14 -5.60
CA THR A 293 7.71 -13.81 -6.56
C THR A 293 7.88 -13.16 -7.94
N TYR A 294 8.16 -13.97 -8.96
CA TYR A 294 8.29 -13.45 -10.33
C TYR A 294 6.94 -13.24 -11.03
N ARG A 295 5.86 -13.79 -10.42
CA ARG A 295 4.46 -13.60 -10.83
C ARG A 295 3.66 -12.94 -9.72
N PRO A 296 2.66 -12.12 -10.03
CA PRO A 296 1.79 -11.56 -9.00
C PRO A 296 0.96 -12.66 -8.34
N PHE A 297 0.83 -12.63 -7.02
CA PHE A 297 -0.06 -13.54 -6.31
C PHE A 297 -1.50 -12.98 -6.22
N LEU A 298 -1.63 -11.65 -6.37
CA LEU A 298 -2.91 -10.96 -6.34
C LEU A 298 -2.87 -9.77 -7.32
N GLY A 299 -3.99 -9.49 -8.00
CA GLY A 299 -4.05 -8.37 -8.95
C GLY A 299 -5.46 -7.99 -9.35
N GLY A 300 -5.66 -6.74 -9.69
CA GLY A 300 -6.90 -6.22 -10.26
C GLY A 300 -7.15 -6.75 -11.68
N GLY A 301 -8.38 -6.60 -12.15
CA GLY A 301 -8.78 -7.07 -13.50
C GLY A 301 -9.06 -8.56 -13.59
N MET A 302 -9.21 -9.24 -12.48
CA MET A 302 -9.38 -10.69 -12.40
C MET A 302 -10.81 -11.13 -12.08
N GLY A 303 -11.78 -10.26 -12.32
CA GLY A 303 -13.20 -10.52 -12.04
C GLY A 303 -13.55 -10.50 -10.54
N ILE A 304 -12.62 -10.05 -9.69
CA ILE A 304 -12.79 -10.05 -8.24
C ILE A 304 -13.22 -8.67 -7.73
N THR A 305 -12.91 -7.60 -8.47
CA THR A 305 -13.06 -6.25 -7.99
C THR A 305 -14.49 -5.74 -8.06
N GLN A 306 -15.03 -5.49 -6.89
CA GLN A 306 -16.25 -4.73 -6.68
C GLN A 306 -15.85 -3.40 -6.02
N GLY A 307 -16.33 -2.28 -6.51
CA GLY A 307 -16.03 -1.00 -5.89
C GLY A 307 -16.00 0.15 -6.87
N ARG A 308 -15.41 1.28 -6.45
CA ARG A 308 -15.30 2.49 -7.29
C ARG A 308 -14.26 2.36 -8.40
N HIS A 309 -13.28 1.46 -8.22
CA HIS A 309 -12.17 1.25 -9.16
C HIS A 309 -11.96 -0.24 -9.42
N ASP A 310 -12.42 -0.70 -10.56
CA ASP A 310 -12.54 -2.14 -10.91
C ASP A 310 -11.22 -2.92 -10.88
N ASN A 311 -10.07 -2.28 -10.95
CA ASN A 311 -8.78 -2.96 -11.08
C ASN A 311 -7.81 -2.64 -9.95
N VAL A 312 -8.32 -2.10 -8.83
CA VAL A 312 -7.49 -1.70 -7.70
C VAL A 312 -7.60 -2.75 -6.60
N ILE A 313 -6.49 -3.41 -6.30
CA ILE A 313 -6.29 -4.21 -5.10
C ILE A 313 -5.00 -3.74 -4.45
N TYR A 314 -5.08 -3.32 -3.17
CA TYR A 314 -3.96 -2.76 -2.46
C TYR A 314 -3.75 -3.47 -1.12
N CYS A 315 -2.67 -4.28 -1.02
CA CYS A 315 -2.29 -4.94 0.22
C CYS A 315 -1.60 -3.93 1.14
N SER A 316 -2.05 -3.77 2.38
CA SER A 316 -1.46 -2.83 3.33
C SER A 316 -1.13 -3.43 4.70
N GLY A 317 -1.41 -4.72 4.90
CA GLY A 317 -1.02 -5.46 6.09
C GLY A 317 -0.90 -6.96 5.83
N ALA A 318 -0.02 -7.61 6.58
CA ALA A 318 0.13 -9.07 6.54
C ALA A 318 0.63 -9.59 7.88
N PHE A 319 0.44 -10.87 8.14
CA PHE A 319 1.07 -11.63 9.22
C PHE A 319 1.11 -13.12 8.87
N GLN A 320 2.01 -13.86 9.50
CA GLN A 320 2.05 -15.31 9.39
C GLN A 320 1.32 -15.98 10.55
N ARG A 321 0.58 -17.04 10.25
CA ARG A 321 0.08 -17.99 11.24
C ARG A 321 0.15 -19.40 10.68
N GLY A 322 0.94 -20.26 11.32
CA GLY A 322 1.27 -21.57 10.75
C GLY A 322 1.95 -21.44 9.39
N ASP A 323 1.55 -22.25 8.45
CA ASP A 323 2.16 -22.31 7.11
C ASP A 323 1.52 -21.35 6.11
N ALA A 324 0.79 -20.34 6.59
CA ALA A 324 0.09 -19.40 5.72
C ALA A 324 0.34 -17.95 6.10
N ILE A 325 0.38 -17.11 5.07
CA ILE A 325 0.38 -15.65 5.18
C ILE A 325 -1.05 -15.16 5.08
N TYR A 326 -1.48 -14.40 6.07
CA TYR A 326 -2.75 -13.69 6.11
C TYR A 326 -2.51 -12.27 5.62
N VAL A 327 -3.14 -11.90 4.53
CA VAL A 327 -2.96 -10.60 3.86
C VAL A 327 -4.25 -9.82 3.92
N VAL A 328 -4.22 -8.63 4.48
CA VAL A 328 -5.36 -7.71 4.45
C VAL A 328 -5.15 -6.68 3.35
N ALA A 329 -6.20 -6.44 2.55
CA ALA A 329 -6.12 -5.60 1.36
C ALA A 329 -7.38 -4.77 1.15
N GLY A 330 -7.22 -3.60 0.54
CA GLY A 330 -8.30 -2.82 -0.02
C GLY A 330 -8.67 -3.31 -1.41
N GLU A 331 -9.97 -3.37 -1.71
CA GLU A 331 -10.49 -3.76 -3.01
C GLU A 331 -11.37 -2.65 -3.57
N GLY A 332 -11.03 -2.19 -4.77
CA GLY A 332 -11.79 -1.18 -5.52
C GLY A 332 -11.94 0.16 -4.81
N ASP A 333 -11.04 0.52 -3.90
CA ASP A 333 -11.13 1.68 -3.00
C ASP A 333 -12.50 1.77 -2.29
N THR A 334 -13.03 0.62 -1.88
CA THR A 334 -14.35 0.53 -1.27
C THR A 334 -14.40 -0.51 -0.15
N TYR A 335 -13.81 -1.68 -0.37
CA TYR A 335 -13.94 -2.81 0.54
C TYR A 335 -12.62 -3.21 1.16
N SER A 336 -12.69 -3.82 2.34
CA SER A 336 -11.58 -4.49 3.00
C SER A 336 -11.72 -6.00 2.88
N GLN A 337 -10.66 -6.68 2.47
CA GLN A 337 -10.60 -8.12 2.26
C GLN A 337 -9.45 -8.74 3.05
N LEU A 338 -9.66 -9.96 3.48
CA LEU A 338 -8.64 -10.85 3.98
C LEU A 338 -8.39 -11.96 2.96
N TYR A 339 -7.14 -12.23 2.66
CA TYR A 339 -6.71 -13.35 1.83
C TYR A 339 -5.79 -14.25 2.63
N VAL A 340 -5.94 -15.57 2.51
CA VAL A 340 -5.04 -16.55 3.10
C VAL A 340 -4.23 -17.20 1.99
N VAL A 341 -2.92 -17.12 2.12
CA VAL A 341 -1.95 -17.52 1.10
C VAL A 341 -0.99 -18.53 1.72
N PRO A 342 -1.16 -19.83 1.46
CA PRO A 342 -0.23 -20.85 1.92
C PRO A 342 1.18 -20.65 1.34
N LEU A 343 2.22 -20.83 2.16
CA LEU A 343 3.61 -20.65 1.75
C LEU A 343 4.03 -21.67 0.69
N ASP A 344 3.52 -22.92 0.75
CA ASP A 344 3.78 -23.96 -0.25
C ASP A 344 3.35 -23.57 -1.67
N LYS A 345 2.41 -22.58 -1.81
CA LYS A 345 2.00 -22.03 -3.11
C LYS A 345 2.87 -20.88 -3.58
N ILE A 346 3.64 -20.28 -2.67
CA ILE A 346 4.50 -19.11 -2.97
C ILE A 346 5.93 -19.55 -3.21
N GLU A 347 6.52 -20.38 -2.33
CA GLU A 347 7.93 -20.73 -2.35
C GLU A 347 8.41 -21.32 -3.68
N PRO A 348 7.67 -22.23 -4.37
CA PRO A 348 8.09 -22.74 -5.68
C PRO A 348 8.16 -21.67 -6.79
N ASN A 349 7.59 -20.51 -6.53
CA ASN A 349 7.51 -19.38 -7.48
C ASN A 349 8.47 -18.24 -7.14
N LEU A 350 9.43 -18.49 -6.25
CA LEU A 350 10.43 -17.50 -5.88
C LEU A 350 11.59 -17.47 -6.87
N LYS A 351 12.04 -16.27 -7.19
CA LYS A 351 13.26 -16.00 -7.95
C LYS A 351 14.26 -15.33 -7.02
N LYS A 352 15.44 -15.89 -6.87
CA LYS A 352 16.55 -15.31 -6.09
C LYS A 352 17.01 -13.99 -6.71
N LEU A 353 17.37 -13.05 -5.84
CA LEU A 353 17.88 -11.72 -6.18
C LEU A 353 19.38 -11.60 -6.05
#